data_1da13a2479d4006cce9b4c7f64bf106b
#
_entry.id   1da13a2479d4006cce9b4c7f64bf106b
#
_cell.length_a   1.000
_cell.length_b   1.000
_cell.length_c   1.000
_cell.angle_alpha   90.00
_cell.angle_beta   90.00
_cell.angle_gamma   90.00
#
_symmetry.space_group_name_H-M   'P 1'
#
loop_
_entity.id
_entity.type
_entity.pdbx_description
1 polymer ?
#
loop_
_entity_poly.entity_id
_entity_poly.type
_entity_poly.pdbx_seq_one_letter_code
_entity_poly.pdbx_strand_id
1 'polypeptide(L)'
;MSRTKALKNVKLTSFDDLFGGKVVEETAETGDVKEIPLSELHEFHNHPFQVRSDEELEEMIESVREHGVLVPGIVRKREQGGYEIIAGHTRKHVCEVLGLETMPVFVKELNDDEASMVMVDSNIQRENIRPSEKAKAYKIKYDAMKNQGKAGNSLQMMSEESGENYKSIQRYIWLARLNDDLLALVDHKRLGLGQGVSLSALTDEEQRMVYEALCRYPKKLSAVQANTIKQLSVDGKLDAEMLERYLISAQKQKRKKEITLKNERLSEYFEEETTEEEMMNIIFELLETWKRKKGSAQNE
;
A
#
# COMPACT_ATOMS: atom_id res chain seq x y z
N MET A 1 -16.52 -36.79 32.59
CA MET A 1 -17.67 -36.77 31.62
C MET A 1 -17.30 -35.85 30.49
N SER A 2 -16.93 -36.48 29.39
CA SER A 2 -16.48 -35.85 28.16
C SER A 2 -17.64 -35.19 27.39
N ARG A 3 -17.45 -33.93 26.99
CA ARG A 3 -18.33 -33.27 26.01
C ARG A 3 -17.58 -33.04 24.73
N THR A 4 -17.44 -34.07 23.95
CA THR A 4 -17.07 -34.00 22.53
C THR A 4 -18.28 -33.43 21.78
N LYS A 5 -18.27 -32.12 21.47
CA LYS A 5 -19.17 -31.56 20.46
C LYS A 5 -18.61 -31.89 19.09
N ALA A 6 -19.27 -32.86 18.45
CA ALA A 6 -19.06 -33.15 17.04
C ALA A 6 -19.31 -31.87 16.20
N LEU A 7 -18.29 -31.38 15.53
CA LEU A 7 -18.42 -30.43 14.44
C LEU A 7 -19.11 -31.15 13.29
N LYS A 8 -20.39 -30.86 13.08
CA LYS A 8 -21.16 -31.30 11.93
C LYS A 8 -20.49 -30.78 10.66
N ASN A 9 -20.31 -31.70 9.70
CA ASN A 9 -19.88 -31.51 8.32
C ASN A 9 -20.26 -30.13 7.76
N VAL A 10 -19.30 -29.22 7.70
CA VAL A 10 -19.37 -28.04 6.84
C VAL A 10 -19.00 -28.55 5.46
N LYS A 11 -19.99 -28.85 4.63
CA LYS A 11 -19.77 -29.03 3.19
C LYS A 11 -19.44 -27.66 2.63
N LEU A 12 -18.16 -27.37 2.43
CA LEU A 12 -17.69 -26.28 1.58
C LEU A 12 -17.99 -26.69 0.13
N THR A 13 -19.09 -26.20 -0.43
CA THR A 13 -19.64 -26.71 -1.67
C THR A 13 -19.42 -25.80 -2.88
N SER A 14 -18.90 -24.58 -2.71
CA SER A 14 -18.55 -23.74 -3.86
C SER A 14 -17.42 -22.76 -3.57
N PHE A 15 -16.78 -22.30 -4.64
CA PHE A 15 -15.77 -21.26 -4.63
C PHE A 15 -16.34 -19.91 -4.09
N ASP A 16 -17.61 -19.61 -4.39
CA ASP A 16 -18.30 -18.39 -3.99
C ASP A 16 -18.54 -18.33 -2.48
N ASP A 17 -18.70 -19.49 -1.82
CA ASP A 17 -18.83 -19.58 -0.35
C ASP A 17 -17.52 -19.24 0.37
N LEU A 18 -16.37 -19.37 -0.30
CA LEU A 18 -15.04 -19.13 0.26
C LEU A 18 -14.54 -17.70 0.05
N PHE A 19 -14.96 -17.04 -1.01
CA PHE A 19 -14.40 -15.75 -1.43
C PHE A 19 -15.41 -14.59 -1.48
N GLY A 20 -16.68 -14.83 -1.10
CA GLY A 20 -17.66 -13.79 -0.74
C GLY A 20 -17.93 -12.70 -1.76
N GLY A 21 -17.78 -12.97 -3.06
CA GLY A 21 -17.94 -11.94 -4.08
C GLY A 21 -18.66 -12.45 -5.32
N LYS A 22 -19.60 -11.68 -5.80
CA LYS A 22 -20.25 -11.83 -7.10
C LYS A 22 -19.21 -11.76 -8.22
N VAL A 23 -18.55 -12.89 -8.50
CA VAL A 23 -17.73 -13.03 -9.70
C VAL A 23 -18.49 -13.94 -10.66
N VAL A 24 -19.10 -13.30 -11.63
CA VAL A 24 -19.61 -13.84 -12.90
C VAL A 24 -20.46 -15.11 -12.81
N GLU A 25 -21.76 -14.91 -12.93
CA GLU A 25 -22.81 -15.91 -13.07
C GLU A 25 -22.73 -16.74 -14.38
N GLU A 26 -21.57 -17.12 -14.86
CA GLU A 26 -21.53 -17.88 -16.11
C GLU A 26 -20.58 -19.09 -16.18
N THR A 27 -19.88 -19.46 -15.11
CA THR A 27 -19.19 -20.77 -15.08
C THR A 27 -19.17 -21.38 -13.67
N ALA A 28 -20.34 -21.72 -13.15
CA ALA A 28 -20.46 -22.60 -11.98
C ALA A 28 -20.18 -24.06 -12.38
N GLU A 29 -19.00 -24.35 -12.90
CA GLU A 29 -18.47 -25.69 -12.84
C GLU A 29 -17.75 -25.82 -11.51
N THR A 30 -18.35 -26.57 -10.60
CA THR A 30 -17.75 -27.09 -9.36
C THR A 30 -16.52 -27.91 -9.75
N GLY A 31 -15.37 -27.21 -9.86
CA GLY A 31 -14.11 -27.92 -10.12
C GLY A 31 -13.82 -28.84 -8.94
N ASP A 32 -13.67 -30.14 -9.23
CA ASP A 32 -13.28 -31.13 -8.23
C ASP A 32 -11.93 -30.71 -7.60
N VAL A 33 -11.86 -30.78 -6.27
CA VAL A 33 -10.59 -30.64 -5.56
C VAL A 33 -9.68 -31.78 -5.93
N LYS A 34 -8.46 -31.47 -6.36
CA LYS A 34 -7.46 -32.48 -6.74
C LYS A 34 -6.24 -32.39 -5.84
N GLU A 35 -5.73 -33.51 -5.41
CA GLU A 35 -4.44 -33.63 -4.76
C GLU A 35 -3.33 -33.59 -5.82
N ILE A 36 -2.55 -32.53 -5.84
CA ILE A 36 -1.45 -32.32 -6.79
C ILE A 36 -0.12 -32.41 -6.05
N PRO A 37 0.87 -33.17 -6.59
CA PRO A 37 2.22 -33.20 -6.05
C PRO A 37 2.83 -31.79 -5.97
N LEU A 38 3.50 -31.47 -4.85
CA LEU A 38 4.13 -30.15 -4.68
C LEU A 38 5.19 -29.86 -5.75
N SER A 39 5.84 -30.91 -6.27
CA SER A 39 6.82 -30.80 -7.35
C SER A 39 6.21 -30.34 -8.69
N GLU A 40 4.90 -30.52 -8.89
CA GLU A 40 4.19 -30.05 -10.08
C GLU A 40 3.59 -28.65 -9.92
N LEU A 41 3.69 -28.06 -8.73
CA LEU A 41 3.16 -26.74 -8.41
C LEU A 41 4.26 -25.68 -8.58
N HIS A 42 4.11 -24.80 -9.56
CA HIS A 42 5.05 -23.74 -9.89
C HIS A 42 4.50 -22.37 -9.50
N GLU A 43 5.40 -21.42 -9.20
CA GLU A 43 5.01 -20.07 -8.83
C GLU A 43 4.46 -19.27 -10.03
N PHE A 44 3.52 -18.34 -9.73
CA PHE A 44 3.00 -17.41 -10.71
C PHE A 44 4.07 -16.36 -11.05
N HIS A 45 4.30 -16.12 -12.35
CA HIS A 45 5.44 -15.32 -12.84
C HIS A 45 5.39 -13.87 -12.44
N ASN A 46 4.48 -13.18 -12.05
CA ASN A 46 4.43 -11.77 -11.64
C ASN A 46 3.77 -11.59 -10.27
N HIS A 47 4.07 -12.44 -9.30
CA HIS A 47 3.46 -12.39 -7.99
C HIS A 47 4.02 -11.23 -7.15
N PRO A 48 3.26 -10.14 -6.88
CA PRO A 48 3.77 -8.96 -6.20
C PRO A 48 3.85 -9.09 -4.68
N PHE A 49 3.15 -10.08 -4.11
CA PHE A 49 3.00 -10.24 -2.67
C PHE A 49 4.14 -11.10 -2.09
N GLN A 50 4.69 -10.67 -0.97
CA GLN A 50 5.70 -11.43 -0.26
C GLN A 50 5.06 -12.51 0.64
N VAL A 51 5.87 -13.48 1.01
CA VAL A 51 5.48 -14.49 2.01
C VAL A 51 5.12 -13.77 3.31
N ARG A 52 4.16 -14.32 4.05
CA ARG A 52 3.66 -13.78 5.32
C ARG A 52 4.77 -13.64 6.36
N SER A 53 4.53 -12.84 7.40
CA SER A 53 5.40 -12.73 8.56
C SER A 53 5.60 -14.10 9.25
N ASP A 54 6.71 -14.24 9.96
CA ASP A 54 7.03 -15.50 10.64
C ASP A 54 5.91 -15.95 11.60
N GLU A 55 5.27 -15.01 12.30
CA GLU A 55 4.14 -15.30 13.21
C GLU A 55 2.91 -15.86 12.47
N GLU A 56 2.47 -15.23 11.39
CA GLU A 56 1.34 -15.72 10.58
C GLU A 56 1.65 -17.06 9.90
N LEU A 57 2.93 -17.30 9.60
CA LEU A 57 3.40 -18.54 9.02
C LEU A 57 3.38 -19.67 10.06
N GLU A 58 3.83 -19.41 11.30
CA GLU A 58 3.80 -20.36 12.40
C GLU A 58 2.37 -20.80 12.75
N GLU A 59 1.42 -19.85 12.84
CA GLU A 59 0.01 -20.17 13.05
C GLU A 59 -0.56 -21.07 11.92
N MET A 60 -0.19 -20.80 10.67
CA MET A 60 -0.62 -21.62 9.55
C MET A 60 0.02 -23.00 9.55
N ILE A 61 1.29 -23.13 9.94
CA ILE A 61 1.98 -24.42 10.09
C ILE A 61 1.26 -25.28 11.13
N GLU A 62 0.92 -24.70 12.28
CA GLU A 62 0.22 -25.44 13.34
C GLU A 62 -1.18 -25.87 12.87
N SER A 63 -1.92 -24.96 12.23
CA SER A 63 -3.25 -25.30 11.70
C SER A 63 -3.21 -26.41 10.65
N VAL A 64 -2.25 -26.37 9.73
CA VAL A 64 -2.09 -27.40 8.69
C VAL A 64 -1.62 -28.73 9.29
N ARG A 65 -0.79 -28.70 10.35
CA ARG A 65 -0.35 -29.92 11.06
C ARG A 65 -1.53 -30.61 11.75
N GLU A 66 -2.44 -29.86 12.36
CA GLU A 66 -3.58 -30.43 13.09
C GLU A 66 -4.74 -30.85 12.20
N HIS A 67 -5.04 -30.07 11.17
CA HIS A 67 -6.27 -30.20 10.40
C HIS A 67 -6.06 -30.49 8.89
N GLY A 68 -4.80 -30.49 8.43
CA GLY A 68 -4.50 -30.50 7.01
C GLY A 68 -4.80 -29.15 6.33
N VAL A 69 -4.70 -29.11 5.01
CA VAL A 69 -5.02 -27.93 4.21
C VAL A 69 -6.54 -27.80 4.08
N LEU A 70 -7.18 -26.99 4.92
CA LEU A 70 -8.64 -26.84 4.95
C LEU A 70 -9.18 -26.10 3.72
N VAL A 71 -8.44 -25.12 3.21
CA VAL A 71 -8.83 -24.32 2.04
C VAL A 71 -7.91 -24.68 0.87
N PRO A 72 -8.40 -25.30 -0.20
CA PRO A 72 -7.60 -25.67 -1.36
C PRO A 72 -6.95 -24.45 -2.03
N GLY A 73 -5.80 -24.66 -2.69
CA GLY A 73 -5.18 -23.66 -3.56
C GLY A 73 -5.97 -23.50 -4.87
N ILE A 74 -5.66 -22.45 -5.63
CA ILE A 74 -6.17 -22.26 -7.00
C ILE A 74 -4.98 -22.34 -7.93
N VAL A 75 -5.10 -23.21 -8.94
CA VAL A 75 -4.04 -23.42 -9.93
C VAL A 75 -4.61 -23.45 -11.34
N ARG A 76 -3.78 -23.16 -12.33
CA ARG A 76 -4.07 -23.40 -13.75
C ARG A 76 -3.03 -24.32 -14.37
N LYS A 77 -3.40 -25.01 -15.45
CA LYS A 77 -2.46 -25.85 -16.23
C LYS A 77 -1.42 -24.94 -16.92
N ARG A 78 -0.18 -25.39 -16.97
CA ARG A 78 0.90 -24.79 -17.75
C ARG A 78 1.08 -25.51 -19.09
N GLU A 79 1.42 -24.75 -20.12
CA GLU A 79 1.77 -25.32 -21.42
C GLU A 79 3.02 -26.23 -21.36
N GLN A 80 3.94 -25.94 -20.46
CA GLN A 80 5.20 -26.68 -20.24
C GLN A 80 5.05 -27.89 -19.32
N GLY A 81 3.82 -28.19 -18.90
CA GLY A 81 3.50 -29.24 -17.93
C GLY A 81 3.46 -28.73 -16.48
N GLY A 82 2.77 -29.47 -15.62
CA GLY A 82 2.48 -29.08 -14.26
C GLY A 82 1.43 -27.96 -14.16
N TYR A 83 1.40 -27.29 -13.02
CA TYR A 83 0.40 -26.31 -12.69
C TYR A 83 1.05 -25.02 -12.14
N GLU A 84 0.49 -23.89 -12.47
CA GLU A 84 0.89 -22.59 -11.93
C GLU A 84 -0.08 -22.18 -10.82
N ILE A 85 0.46 -21.80 -9.65
CA ILE A 85 -0.33 -21.43 -8.48
C ILE A 85 -0.79 -19.99 -8.61
N ILE A 86 -2.10 -19.78 -8.68
CA ILE A 86 -2.71 -18.45 -8.69
C ILE A 86 -2.99 -17.94 -7.28
N ALA A 87 -3.45 -18.84 -6.39
CA ALA A 87 -3.66 -18.54 -4.97
C ALA A 87 -3.27 -19.74 -4.10
N GLY A 88 -2.58 -19.48 -2.98
CA GLY A 88 -2.17 -20.51 -2.03
C GLY A 88 -0.66 -20.74 -1.92
N HIS A 89 0.18 -19.81 -2.36
CA HIS A 89 1.65 -19.90 -2.25
C HIS A 89 2.12 -20.18 -0.83
N THR A 90 1.56 -19.50 0.18
CA THR A 90 1.91 -19.75 1.60
C THR A 90 1.53 -21.16 2.03
N ARG A 91 0.37 -21.69 1.57
CA ARG A 91 -0.06 -23.07 1.87
C ARG A 91 0.88 -24.09 1.25
N LYS A 92 1.31 -23.90 0.00
CA LYS A 92 2.36 -24.74 -0.62
C LYS A 92 3.63 -24.74 0.23
N HIS A 93 4.11 -23.56 0.61
CA HIS A 93 5.31 -23.43 1.44
C HIS A 93 5.15 -24.16 2.80
N VAL A 94 3.99 -24.03 3.45
CA VAL A 94 3.69 -24.77 4.69
C VAL A 94 3.68 -26.29 4.46
N CYS A 95 3.09 -26.76 3.36
CA CYS A 95 3.14 -28.18 3.01
C CYS A 95 4.59 -28.68 2.82
N GLU A 96 5.45 -27.89 2.17
CA GLU A 96 6.88 -28.19 2.01
C GLU A 96 7.61 -28.28 3.37
N VAL A 97 7.36 -27.31 4.27
CA VAL A 97 7.94 -27.29 5.64
C VAL A 97 7.51 -28.51 6.45
N LEU A 98 6.25 -28.94 6.30
CA LEU A 98 5.71 -30.12 6.98
C LEU A 98 6.07 -31.44 6.30
N GLY A 99 6.74 -31.41 5.14
CA GLY A 99 7.13 -32.63 4.41
C GLY A 99 5.96 -33.36 3.76
N LEU A 100 4.87 -32.64 3.45
CA LEU A 100 3.74 -33.23 2.71
C LEU A 100 4.12 -33.42 1.25
N GLU A 101 3.60 -34.45 0.60
CA GLU A 101 3.90 -34.74 -0.80
C GLU A 101 2.95 -34.01 -1.76
N THR A 102 1.72 -33.76 -1.35
CA THR A 102 0.65 -33.18 -2.15
C THR A 102 -0.02 -32.01 -1.46
N MET A 103 -0.75 -31.21 -2.21
CA MET A 103 -1.64 -30.14 -1.71
C MET A 103 -2.98 -30.19 -2.45
N PRO A 104 -4.11 -30.04 -1.75
CA PRO A 104 -5.43 -29.92 -2.39
C PRO A 104 -5.55 -28.59 -3.13
N VAL A 105 -6.02 -28.64 -4.39
CA VAL A 105 -6.17 -27.48 -5.26
C VAL A 105 -7.41 -27.58 -6.14
N PHE A 106 -7.95 -26.41 -6.50
CA PHE A 106 -8.89 -26.24 -7.60
C PHE A 106 -8.13 -25.97 -8.90
N VAL A 107 -8.33 -26.79 -9.92
CA VAL A 107 -7.76 -26.55 -11.26
C VAL A 107 -8.74 -25.72 -12.07
N LYS A 108 -8.35 -24.49 -12.43
CA LYS A 108 -9.16 -23.59 -13.25
C LYS A 108 -8.52 -23.40 -14.63
N GLU A 109 -9.36 -23.23 -15.65
CA GLU A 109 -8.92 -22.79 -16.96
C GLU A 109 -9.00 -21.26 -17.01
N LEU A 110 -7.86 -20.58 -16.89
CA LEU A 110 -7.74 -19.13 -16.82
C LEU A 110 -6.68 -18.67 -17.81
N ASN A 111 -6.98 -17.62 -18.56
CA ASN A 111 -5.96 -16.90 -19.32
C ASN A 111 -5.10 -16.04 -18.37
N ASP A 112 -4.06 -15.37 -18.88
CA ASP A 112 -3.11 -14.59 -18.07
C ASP A 112 -3.77 -13.43 -17.34
N ASP A 113 -4.68 -12.72 -17.99
CA ASP A 113 -5.40 -11.59 -17.39
C ASP A 113 -6.37 -12.06 -16.29
N GLU A 114 -7.11 -13.13 -16.53
CA GLU A 114 -8.01 -13.74 -15.54
C GLU A 114 -7.23 -14.28 -14.32
N ALA A 115 -6.13 -14.97 -14.57
CA ALA A 115 -5.26 -15.48 -13.51
C ALA A 115 -4.70 -14.32 -12.66
N SER A 116 -4.28 -13.23 -13.31
CA SER A 116 -3.79 -12.04 -12.63
C SER A 116 -4.87 -11.38 -11.78
N MET A 117 -6.10 -11.28 -12.25
CA MET A 117 -7.22 -10.73 -11.47
C MET A 117 -7.53 -11.61 -10.25
N VAL A 118 -7.66 -12.93 -10.42
CA VAL A 118 -7.91 -13.87 -9.31
C VAL A 118 -6.79 -13.80 -8.26
N MET A 119 -5.52 -13.75 -8.71
CA MET A 119 -4.36 -13.60 -7.82
C MET A 119 -4.44 -12.33 -6.99
N VAL A 120 -4.77 -11.19 -7.60
CA VAL A 120 -4.92 -9.92 -6.88
C VAL A 120 -6.07 -9.98 -5.90
N ASP A 121 -7.26 -10.44 -6.33
CA ASP A 121 -8.46 -10.47 -5.50
C ASP A 121 -8.31 -11.37 -4.27
N SER A 122 -7.62 -12.49 -4.41
CA SER A 122 -7.34 -13.41 -3.30
C SER A 122 -6.35 -12.85 -2.26
N ASN A 123 -5.62 -11.78 -2.59
CA ASN A 123 -4.60 -11.21 -1.70
C ASN A 123 -4.90 -9.78 -1.23
N ILE A 124 -5.69 -9.00 -1.99
CA ILE A 124 -5.92 -7.57 -1.70
C ILE A 124 -6.68 -7.32 -0.38
N GLN A 125 -7.38 -8.32 0.12
CA GLN A 125 -8.14 -8.30 1.39
C GLN A 125 -7.25 -8.57 2.63
N ARG A 126 -5.94 -8.85 2.45
CA ARG A 126 -5.03 -9.12 3.56
C ARG A 126 -4.82 -7.86 4.41
N GLU A 127 -4.80 -8.00 5.74
CA GLU A 127 -4.72 -6.86 6.66
C GLU A 127 -3.39 -6.08 6.56
N ASN A 128 -2.27 -6.77 6.32
CA ASN A 128 -0.92 -6.21 6.40
C ASN A 128 -0.23 -6.09 5.03
N ILE A 129 -0.95 -5.64 3.98
CA ILE A 129 -0.34 -5.44 2.66
C ILE A 129 0.53 -4.19 2.67
N ARG A 130 1.78 -4.31 2.20
CA ARG A 130 2.67 -3.17 2.02
C ARG A 130 2.15 -2.23 0.92
N PRO A 131 2.36 -0.91 1.04
CA PRO A 131 1.99 0.04 -0.01
C PRO A 131 2.55 -0.31 -1.38
N SER A 132 3.79 -0.82 -1.46
CA SER A 132 4.43 -1.28 -2.70
C SER A 132 3.71 -2.47 -3.33
N GLU A 133 3.36 -3.49 -2.53
CA GLU A 133 2.62 -4.66 -2.97
C GLU A 133 1.22 -4.28 -3.47
N LYS A 134 0.52 -3.44 -2.71
CA LYS A 134 -0.80 -2.92 -3.05
C LYS A 134 -0.78 -2.12 -4.35
N ALA A 135 0.27 -1.30 -4.55
CA ALA A 135 0.46 -0.53 -5.78
C ALA A 135 0.65 -1.45 -7.00
N LYS A 136 1.56 -2.41 -6.90
CA LYS A 136 1.83 -3.39 -7.96
C LYS A 136 0.59 -4.23 -8.25
N ALA A 137 -0.11 -4.71 -7.23
CA ALA A 137 -1.34 -5.49 -7.36
C ALA A 137 -2.44 -4.73 -8.10
N TYR A 138 -2.75 -3.51 -7.69
CA TYR A 138 -3.74 -2.68 -8.38
C TYR A 138 -3.32 -2.35 -9.83
N LYS A 139 -2.04 -2.14 -10.09
CA LYS A 139 -1.54 -1.93 -11.44
C LYS A 139 -1.75 -3.17 -12.32
N ILE A 140 -1.42 -4.36 -11.83
CA ILE A 140 -1.63 -5.65 -12.53
C ILE A 140 -3.11 -5.84 -12.84
N LYS A 141 -4.00 -5.68 -11.84
CA LYS A 141 -5.46 -5.83 -12.05
C LYS A 141 -5.99 -4.81 -13.05
N TYR A 142 -5.58 -3.56 -12.95
CA TYR A 142 -5.99 -2.51 -13.88
C TYR A 142 -5.57 -2.80 -15.32
N ASP A 143 -4.34 -3.27 -15.53
CA ASP A 143 -3.83 -3.62 -16.85
C ASP A 143 -4.57 -4.84 -17.42
N ALA A 144 -4.81 -5.88 -16.63
CA ALA A 144 -5.60 -7.06 -17.03
C ALA A 144 -7.03 -6.66 -17.45
N MET A 145 -7.72 -5.82 -16.68
CA MET A 145 -9.05 -5.33 -17.04
C MET A 145 -9.05 -4.49 -18.33
N LYS A 146 -8.00 -3.71 -18.55
CA LYS A 146 -7.83 -2.93 -19.78
C LYS A 146 -7.66 -3.82 -21.00
N ASN A 147 -6.88 -4.88 -20.90
CA ASN A 147 -6.65 -5.86 -21.97
C ASN A 147 -7.96 -6.55 -22.37
N GLN A 148 -8.86 -6.79 -21.41
CA GLN A 148 -10.20 -7.35 -21.65
C GLN A 148 -11.22 -6.32 -22.19
N GLY A 149 -10.80 -5.12 -22.56
CA GLY A 149 -11.69 -4.09 -23.13
C GLY A 149 -12.52 -3.31 -22.12
N LYS A 150 -12.31 -3.49 -20.80
CA LYS A 150 -13.05 -2.83 -19.73
C LYS A 150 -12.44 -1.48 -19.30
N ALA A 151 -11.58 -0.88 -20.12
CA ALA A 151 -10.76 0.28 -19.77
C ALA A 151 -11.55 1.50 -19.25
N GLY A 152 -12.75 1.75 -19.76
CA GLY A 152 -13.56 2.95 -19.40
C GLY A 152 -14.08 2.94 -17.96
N ASN A 153 -14.31 1.77 -17.36
CA ASN A 153 -14.94 1.61 -16.05
C ASN A 153 -14.04 0.86 -15.04
N SER A 154 -12.82 0.49 -15.41
CA SER A 154 -11.96 -0.36 -14.58
C SER A 154 -11.77 0.15 -13.15
N LEU A 155 -11.50 1.45 -12.97
CA LEU A 155 -11.31 2.04 -11.64
C LEU A 155 -12.58 2.00 -10.78
N GLN A 156 -13.74 2.21 -11.40
CA GLN A 156 -15.00 2.16 -10.69
C GLN A 156 -15.35 0.72 -10.31
N MET A 157 -15.17 -0.24 -11.22
CA MET A 157 -15.36 -1.66 -10.94
C MET A 157 -14.44 -2.14 -9.82
N MET A 158 -13.15 -1.79 -9.88
CA MET A 158 -12.19 -2.10 -8.80
C MET A 158 -12.60 -1.48 -7.47
N SER A 159 -13.18 -0.27 -7.47
CA SER A 159 -13.69 0.40 -6.28
C SER A 159 -14.89 -0.32 -5.67
N GLU A 160 -15.82 -0.77 -6.51
CA GLU A 160 -17.02 -1.52 -6.09
C GLU A 160 -16.64 -2.90 -5.52
N GLU A 161 -15.70 -3.59 -6.15
CA GLU A 161 -15.23 -4.92 -5.72
C GLU A 161 -14.39 -4.89 -4.43
N SER A 162 -13.50 -3.90 -4.30
CA SER A 162 -12.60 -3.81 -3.14
C SER A 162 -13.17 -3.03 -1.96
N GLY A 163 -14.24 -2.23 -2.17
CA GLY A 163 -14.77 -1.28 -1.19
C GLY A 163 -13.89 -0.04 -0.98
N GLU A 164 -12.78 0.10 -1.72
CA GLU A 164 -11.90 1.26 -1.63
C GLU A 164 -12.33 2.38 -2.57
N ASN A 165 -12.08 3.63 -2.16
CA ASN A 165 -12.37 4.78 -3.02
C ASN A 165 -11.52 4.75 -4.28
N TYR A 166 -12.14 4.97 -5.46
CA TYR A 166 -11.48 4.93 -6.77
C TYR A 166 -10.25 5.87 -6.87
N LYS A 167 -10.28 7.04 -6.19
CA LYS A 167 -9.13 7.96 -6.13
C LYS A 167 -7.94 7.35 -5.38
N SER A 168 -8.21 6.53 -4.35
CA SER A 168 -7.18 5.78 -3.63
C SER A 168 -6.54 4.75 -4.53
N ILE A 169 -7.35 3.96 -5.24
CA ILE A 169 -6.89 2.95 -6.19
C ILE A 169 -6.03 3.60 -7.28
N GLN A 170 -6.49 4.70 -7.86
CA GLN A 170 -5.74 5.44 -8.86
C GLN A 170 -4.37 5.92 -8.35
N ARG A 171 -4.30 6.38 -7.08
CA ARG A 171 -3.02 6.79 -6.46
C ARG A 171 -2.06 5.61 -6.31
N TYR A 172 -2.55 4.43 -5.93
CA TYR A 172 -1.73 3.22 -5.88
C TYR A 172 -1.23 2.81 -7.27
N ILE A 173 -2.09 2.86 -8.31
CA ILE A 173 -1.67 2.58 -9.69
C ILE A 173 -0.57 3.55 -10.16
N TRP A 174 -0.66 4.83 -9.80
CA TRP A 174 0.43 5.77 -10.07
C TRP A 174 1.68 5.48 -9.27
N LEU A 175 1.53 5.12 -8.00
CA LEU A 175 2.65 4.75 -7.13
C LEU A 175 3.47 3.58 -7.70
N ALA A 176 2.82 2.63 -8.36
CA ALA A 176 3.46 1.48 -9.02
C ALA A 176 4.45 1.86 -10.16
N ARG A 177 4.50 3.14 -10.56
CA ARG A 177 5.49 3.65 -11.51
C ARG A 177 6.82 4.01 -10.85
N LEU A 178 6.89 4.01 -9.53
CA LEU A 178 8.15 4.20 -8.82
C LEU A 178 9.06 2.98 -9.00
N ASN A 179 10.36 3.23 -9.03
CA ASN A 179 11.34 2.17 -8.91
C ASN A 179 11.27 1.50 -7.52
N ASP A 180 11.82 0.30 -7.41
CA ASP A 180 11.74 -0.50 -6.18
C ASP A 180 12.40 0.19 -4.98
N ASP A 181 13.45 0.96 -5.18
CA ASP A 181 14.16 1.69 -4.12
C ASP A 181 13.27 2.76 -3.47
N LEU A 182 12.57 3.56 -4.27
CA LEU A 182 11.62 4.56 -3.77
C LEU A 182 10.38 3.92 -3.19
N LEU A 183 9.90 2.80 -3.75
CA LEU A 183 8.80 2.01 -3.17
C LEU A 183 9.18 1.48 -1.78
N ALA A 184 10.41 1.00 -1.59
CA ALA A 184 10.90 0.57 -0.29
C ALA A 184 10.89 1.72 0.74
N LEU A 185 11.20 2.97 0.33
CA LEU A 185 11.08 4.13 1.22
C LEU A 185 9.64 4.42 1.62
N VAL A 186 8.67 4.13 0.74
CA VAL A 186 7.24 4.25 1.08
C VAL A 186 6.83 3.19 2.11
N ASP A 187 7.23 1.94 1.91
CA ASP A 187 6.96 0.83 2.83
C ASP A 187 7.53 1.10 4.22
N HIS A 188 8.74 1.64 4.30
CA HIS A 188 9.39 2.02 5.57
C HIS A 188 8.89 3.36 6.15
N LYS A 189 7.84 3.97 5.58
CA LYS A 189 7.26 5.26 6.02
C LYS A 189 8.27 6.43 6.04
N ARG A 190 9.39 6.31 5.32
CA ARG A 190 10.34 7.41 5.08
C ARG A 190 9.83 8.37 4.02
N LEU A 191 9.13 7.86 3.01
CA LEU A 191 8.42 8.60 2.00
C LEU A 191 6.91 8.39 2.21
N GLY A 192 6.12 9.45 2.20
CA GLY A 192 4.66 9.34 2.30
C GLY A 192 4.05 8.94 0.95
N LEU A 193 2.88 8.32 0.97
CA LEU A 193 2.18 7.88 -0.24
C LEU A 193 1.97 9.04 -1.24
N GLY A 194 1.54 10.22 -0.75
CA GLY A 194 1.31 11.39 -1.60
C GLY A 194 2.59 11.90 -2.28
N GLN A 195 3.71 11.88 -1.55
CA GLN A 195 5.02 12.24 -2.09
C GLN A 195 5.48 11.22 -3.13
N GLY A 196 5.30 9.91 -2.86
CA GLY A 196 5.55 8.85 -3.82
C GLY A 196 4.78 9.04 -5.12
N VAL A 197 3.48 9.34 -5.03
CA VAL A 197 2.64 9.65 -6.20
C VAL A 197 3.16 10.87 -6.98
N SER A 198 3.68 11.91 -6.30
CA SER A 198 4.27 13.05 -7.00
C SER A 198 5.55 12.67 -7.73
N LEU A 199 6.41 11.87 -7.09
CA LEU A 199 7.67 11.39 -7.67
C LEU A 199 7.48 10.33 -8.75
N SER A 200 6.34 9.63 -8.80
CA SER A 200 6.07 8.64 -9.85
C SER A 200 5.89 9.22 -11.25
N ALA A 201 5.87 10.54 -11.37
CA ALA A 201 5.86 11.25 -12.65
C ALA A 201 7.26 11.51 -13.22
N LEU A 202 8.31 11.25 -12.45
CA LEU A 202 9.71 11.42 -12.84
C LEU A 202 10.16 10.26 -13.75
N THR A 203 11.18 10.52 -14.56
CA THR A 203 11.87 9.47 -15.33
C THR A 203 12.64 8.53 -14.41
N ASP A 204 13.00 7.34 -14.90
CA ASP A 204 13.74 6.34 -14.10
C ASP A 204 15.11 6.88 -13.64
N GLU A 205 15.77 7.72 -14.43
CA GLU A 205 17.04 8.37 -14.08
C GLU A 205 16.85 9.40 -12.98
N GLU A 206 15.81 10.24 -13.09
CA GLU A 206 15.47 11.23 -12.07
C GLU A 206 15.04 10.56 -10.76
N GLN A 207 14.31 9.45 -10.83
CA GLN A 207 13.91 8.67 -9.64
C GLN A 207 15.15 8.13 -8.91
N ARG A 208 16.15 7.60 -9.63
CA ARG A 208 17.42 7.15 -9.03
C ARG A 208 18.16 8.31 -8.37
N MET A 209 18.25 9.44 -9.05
CA MET A 209 18.87 10.66 -8.52
C MET A 209 18.19 11.14 -7.22
N VAL A 210 16.85 11.14 -7.21
CA VAL A 210 16.07 11.50 -6.02
C VAL A 210 16.30 10.50 -4.89
N TYR A 211 16.33 9.21 -5.16
CA TYR A 211 16.61 8.18 -4.16
C TYR A 211 17.98 8.37 -3.52
N GLU A 212 19.04 8.58 -4.32
CA GLU A 212 20.40 8.82 -3.82
C GLU A 212 20.45 10.08 -2.93
N ALA A 213 19.79 11.16 -3.36
CA ALA A 213 19.72 12.37 -2.58
C ALA A 213 18.97 12.16 -1.24
N LEU A 214 17.87 11.40 -1.23
CA LEU A 214 17.12 11.06 0.00
C LEU A 214 17.92 10.14 0.94
N CYS A 215 18.82 9.31 0.43
CA CYS A 215 19.73 8.52 1.24
C CYS A 215 20.79 9.41 1.94
N ARG A 216 21.32 10.42 1.27
CA ARG A 216 22.26 11.40 1.84
C ARG A 216 21.59 12.35 2.82
N TYR A 217 20.33 12.69 2.57
CA TYR A 217 19.54 13.63 3.38
C TYR A 217 18.40 12.92 4.09
N PRO A 218 18.57 12.42 5.33
CA PRO A 218 17.62 11.52 5.99
C PRO A 218 16.31 12.20 6.47
N LYS A 219 16.13 13.49 6.26
CA LYS A 219 14.88 14.17 6.59
C LYS A 219 13.76 13.74 5.65
N LYS A 220 12.57 13.55 6.24
CA LYS A 220 11.38 13.21 5.44
C LYS A 220 11.07 14.33 4.44
N LEU A 221 10.84 13.96 3.20
CA LEU A 221 10.40 14.85 2.14
C LEU A 221 8.98 15.35 2.46
N SER A 222 8.73 16.65 2.38
CA SER A 222 7.38 17.20 2.51
C SER A 222 6.61 17.10 1.19
N ALA A 223 5.27 17.19 1.24
CA ALA A 223 4.44 17.19 0.04
C ALA A 223 4.79 18.36 -0.91
N VAL A 224 5.09 19.53 -0.34
CA VAL A 224 5.50 20.72 -1.13
C VAL A 224 6.81 20.43 -1.86
N GLN A 225 7.79 19.84 -1.17
CA GLN A 225 9.07 19.48 -1.79
C GLN A 225 8.91 18.46 -2.92
N ALA A 226 8.11 17.41 -2.71
CA ALA A 226 7.84 16.41 -3.75
C ALA A 226 7.19 17.03 -4.98
N ASN A 227 6.22 17.93 -4.79
CA ASN A 227 5.57 18.63 -5.89
C ASN A 227 6.53 19.60 -6.62
N THR A 228 7.42 20.27 -5.89
CA THR A 228 8.44 21.14 -6.51
C THR A 228 9.42 20.31 -7.34
N ILE A 229 9.88 19.16 -6.82
CA ILE A 229 10.77 18.25 -7.59
C ILE A 229 10.06 17.78 -8.86
N LYS A 230 8.80 17.37 -8.77
CA LYS A 230 7.98 17.03 -9.94
C LYS A 230 7.91 18.19 -10.94
N GLN A 231 7.68 19.41 -10.49
CA GLN A 231 7.60 20.57 -11.38
C GLN A 231 8.95 20.86 -12.06
N LEU A 232 10.07 20.75 -11.32
CA LEU A 232 11.39 20.90 -11.89
C LEU A 232 11.68 19.86 -12.99
N SER A 233 11.21 18.62 -12.81
CA SER A 233 11.29 17.58 -13.84
C SER A 233 10.46 17.95 -15.08
N VAL A 234 9.21 18.37 -14.90
CA VAL A 234 8.34 18.80 -16.01
C VAL A 234 8.96 19.99 -16.77
N ASP A 235 9.60 20.91 -16.07
CA ASP A 235 10.26 22.08 -16.66
C ASP A 235 11.63 21.73 -17.30
N GLY A 236 12.10 20.48 -17.22
CA GLY A 236 13.41 20.04 -17.70
C GLY A 236 14.60 20.67 -16.96
N LYS A 237 14.39 21.07 -15.69
CA LYS A 237 15.37 21.75 -14.85
C LYS A 237 15.88 20.90 -13.68
N LEU A 238 15.43 19.65 -13.59
CA LEU A 238 15.84 18.76 -12.51
C LEU A 238 17.18 18.10 -12.85
N ASP A 239 18.21 18.53 -12.14
CA ASP A 239 19.54 17.90 -12.13
C ASP A 239 20.00 17.65 -10.70
N ALA A 240 21.10 16.92 -10.54
CA ALA A 240 21.62 16.53 -9.22
C ALA A 240 22.01 17.75 -8.38
N GLU A 241 22.59 18.79 -9.00
CA GLU A 241 23.04 20.00 -8.29
C GLU A 241 21.83 20.82 -7.80
N MET A 242 20.82 20.99 -8.66
CA MET A 242 19.58 21.69 -8.30
C MET A 242 18.84 20.96 -7.19
N LEU A 243 18.74 19.62 -7.28
CA LEU A 243 18.09 18.80 -6.26
C LEU A 243 18.80 18.93 -4.90
N GLU A 244 20.14 18.83 -4.87
CA GLU A 244 20.90 19.00 -3.63
C GLU A 244 20.74 20.40 -3.05
N ARG A 245 20.86 21.43 -3.86
CA ARG A 245 20.66 22.83 -3.42
C ARG A 245 19.26 23.02 -2.84
N TYR A 246 18.24 22.42 -3.48
CA TYR A 246 16.86 22.52 -3.02
C TYR A 246 16.65 21.83 -1.69
N LEU A 247 17.11 20.61 -1.51
CA LEU A 247 16.99 19.85 -0.27
C LEU A 247 17.76 20.51 0.90
N ILE A 248 18.95 21.08 0.63
CA ILE A 248 19.75 21.79 1.64
C ILE A 248 19.08 23.13 2.02
N SER A 249 18.60 23.89 1.05
CA SER A 249 17.94 25.20 1.31
C SER A 249 16.65 25.03 2.12
N ALA A 250 15.88 24.01 1.81
CA ALA A 250 14.66 23.65 2.56
C ALA A 250 14.94 23.21 4.00
N GLN A 251 16.15 22.72 4.30
CA GLN A 251 16.58 22.45 5.68
C GLN A 251 16.86 23.71 6.48
N LYS A 252 17.36 24.77 5.83
CA LYS A 252 17.74 26.03 6.49
C LYS A 252 16.55 26.95 6.76
N GLN A 253 15.43 26.77 6.06
CA GLN A 253 14.21 27.49 6.38
C GLN A 253 13.71 27.02 7.75
N LYS A 254 14.14 27.72 8.82
CA LYS A 254 13.47 27.64 10.12
C LYS A 254 12.01 27.99 9.86
N ARG A 255 11.10 27.04 10.13
CA ARG A 255 9.66 27.36 10.17
C ARG A 255 9.50 28.62 11.00
N LYS A 256 9.06 29.71 10.37
CA LYS A 256 8.50 30.81 11.15
C LYS A 256 7.42 30.18 12.01
N LYS A 257 7.58 30.25 13.33
CA LYS A 257 6.55 29.75 14.25
C LYS A 257 5.36 30.67 14.08
N GLU A 258 4.35 30.24 13.36
CA GLU A 258 3.05 30.91 13.37
C GLU A 258 2.33 30.48 14.63
N ILE A 259 2.00 31.43 15.46
CA ILE A 259 1.17 31.22 16.65
C ILE A 259 -0.21 31.75 16.30
N THR A 260 -1.18 30.86 16.15
CA THR A 260 -2.57 31.24 15.97
C THR A 260 -3.19 31.38 17.36
N LEU A 261 -3.61 32.57 17.71
CA LEU A 261 -4.39 32.83 18.92
C LEU A 261 -5.87 32.61 18.56
N LYS A 262 -6.55 31.74 19.30
CA LYS A 262 -7.99 31.50 19.12
C LYS A 262 -8.78 32.66 19.73
N ASN A 263 -9.80 33.13 19.02
CA ASN A 263 -10.68 34.19 19.48
C ASN A 263 -11.31 33.93 20.86
N GLU A 264 -11.66 32.66 21.15
CA GLU A 264 -12.18 32.20 22.44
C GLU A 264 -11.25 32.55 23.64
N ARG A 265 -9.93 32.58 23.42
CA ARG A 265 -8.95 32.97 24.45
C ARG A 265 -8.68 34.47 24.49
N LEU A 266 -8.87 35.16 23.38
CA LEU A 266 -8.69 36.61 23.32
C LEU A 266 -9.88 37.34 23.91
N SER A 267 -11.11 36.82 23.81
CA SER A 267 -12.32 37.37 24.39
C SER A 267 -12.31 37.44 25.94
N GLU A 268 -11.41 36.69 26.61
CA GLU A 268 -11.20 36.83 28.06
C GLU A 268 -10.43 38.11 28.45
N TYR A 269 -9.75 38.76 27.50
CA TYR A 269 -8.85 39.90 27.74
C TYR A 269 -9.24 41.17 27.01
N PHE A 270 -10.12 41.03 25.99
CA PHE A 270 -10.58 42.15 25.16
C PHE A 270 -12.10 42.27 25.18
N GLU A 271 -12.61 43.48 25.14
CA GLU A 271 -14.05 43.75 25.04
C GLU A 271 -14.56 43.42 23.62
N GLU A 272 -15.85 43.10 23.49
CA GLU A 272 -16.45 42.70 22.20
C GLU A 272 -16.31 43.73 21.09
N GLU A 273 -16.16 45.00 21.44
CA GLU A 273 -16.05 46.12 20.50
C GLU A 273 -14.60 46.37 20.04
N THR A 274 -13.59 45.65 20.60
CA THR A 274 -12.17 45.82 20.24
C THR A 274 -11.87 45.21 18.87
N THR A 275 -11.36 46.04 17.96
CA THR A 275 -11.01 45.56 16.60
C THR A 275 -9.77 44.66 16.60
N GLU A 276 -9.65 43.79 15.57
CA GLU A 276 -8.47 42.92 15.42
C GLU A 276 -7.15 43.71 15.38
N GLU A 277 -7.18 44.92 14.78
CA GLU A 277 -6.00 45.76 14.65
C GLU A 277 -5.59 46.34 16.01
N GLU A 278 -6.55 46.75 16.85
CA GLU A 278 -6.30 47.20 18.22
C GLU A 278 -5.77 46.09 19.12
N MET A 279 -6.37 44.88 19.04
CA MET A 279 -5.87 43.69 19.75
C MET A 279 -4.41 43.39 19.40
N MET A 280 -4.08 43.38 18.09
CA MET A 280 -2.72 43.16 17.62
C MET A 280 -1.73 44.21 18.13
N ASN A 281 -2.09 45.50 18.13
CA ASN A 281 -1.24 46.59 18.62
C ASN A 281 -0.95 46.42 20.12
N ILE A 282 -1.96 46.11 20.92
CA ILE A 282 -1.81 45.90 22.37
C ILE A 282 -0.92 44.69 22.64
N ILE A 283 -1.10 43.60 21.90
CA ILE A 283 -0.27 42.39 22.02
C ILE A 283 1.20 42.71 21.69
N PHE A 284 1.46 43.46 20.62
CA PHE A 284 2.82 43.84 20.25
C PHE A 284 3.47 44.78 21.29
N GLU A 285 2.76 45.72 21.84
CA GLU A 285 3.28 46.61 22.93
C GLU A 285 3.65 45.79 24.17
N LEU A 286 2.81 44.83 24.56
CA LEU A 286 3.10 43.94 25.69
C LEU A 286 4.33 43.09 25.43
N LEU A 287 4.49 42.53 24.20
CA LEU A 287 5.66 41.75 23.82
C LEU A 287 6.95 42.57 23.78
N GLU A 288 6.91 43.83 23.35
CA GLU A 288 8.06 44.77 23.40
C GLU A 288 8.45 45.10 24.83
N THR A 289 7.47 45.32 25.68
CA THR A 289 7.71 45.58 27.10
C THR A 289 8.31 44.38 27.81
N TRP A 290 7.82 43.17 27.51
CA TRP A 290 8.39 41.94 28.01
C TRP A 290 9.83 41.72 27.52
N LYS A 291 10.11 42.00 26.24
CA LYS A 291 11.45 41.87 25.65
C LYS A 291 12.45 42.82 26.31
N ARG A 292 12.04 44.08 26.60
CA ARG A 292 12.86 45.07 27.34
C ARG A 292 13.19 44.60 28.76
N LYS A 293 12.19 44.10 29.50
CA LYS A 293 12.38 43.56 30.86
C LYS A 293 13.31 42.36 30.88
N LYS A 294 13.21 41.47 29.87
CA LYS A 294 14.09 40.29 29.77
C LYS A 294 15.54 40.67 29.40
N GLY A 295 15.74 41.71 28.60
CA GLY A 295 17.08 42.22 28.26
C GLY A 295 17.79 42.87 29.42
N SER A 296 17.05 43.52 30.36
CA SER A 296 17.60 44.11 31.57
C SER A 296 18.01 43.07 32.63
N ALA A 297 17.30 41.94 32.69
CA ALA A 297 17.58 40.86 33.64
C ALA A 297 18.74 39.92 33.21
N GLN A 298 19.32 40.10 32.04
CA GLN A 298 20.52 39.39 31.60
C GLN A 298 21.83 40.15 31.74
N ASN A 299 21.74 41.39 32.20
CA ASN A 299 22.89 42.30 32.43
C ASN A 299 23.15 42.60 33.92
N GLU A 300 22.46 41.90 34.82
CA GLU A 300 22.79 41.76 36.25
C GLU A 300 23.33 40.33 36.50
#